data_71c22c7afff4334c515100116bced8ad
#
_entry.id   71c22c7afff4334c515100116bced8ad
#
_cell.length_a   1.000
_cell.length_b   1.000
_cell.length_c   1.000
_cell.angle_alpha   90.00
_cell.angle_beta   90.00
_cell.angle_gamma   90.00
#
_symmetry.space_group_name_H-M   'P 1'
#
loop_
_entity.id
_entity.type
_entity.pdbx_description
1 polymer ?
#
loop_
_entity_poly.entity_id
_entity_poly.type
_entity_poly.pdbx_seq_one_letter_code
_entity_poly.pdbx_strand_id
1 'polypeptide(L)'
;MSKHENIKNKVSDIEAMSSSYWNSINPEYVARMRIQNRFKTGLDIAKYTASIMRKDMDEYDADTSKYTQSLGCWHGFIGQQKLISIKKHFKTTNKKYLYLSGWMIAALRSEFGPLPDQSMHEKTSVAGLIEEIYTFLRQADARELGDLYRKLDNASEIDKAAIQNQIDNFETHVVPIIADIDAGFGNEEATYLMAKQMIEAGACAIQIENQVSDEKQCGH
;
A
#
# COMPACT_ATOMS: atom_id res chain seq x y z
N MET A 1 0.69 4.92 22.01
CA MET A 1 -0.05 6.20 21.95
C MET A 1 -1.29 5.98 21.10
N SER A 2 -2.49 6.26 21.62
CA SER A 2 -3.74 6.05 20.87
C SER A 2 -3.84 7.03 19.69
N LYS A 3 -4.64 6.71 18.66
CA LYS A 3 -4.89 7.67 17.57
C LYS A 3 -5.56 8.95 18.07
N HIS A 4 -6.33 8.84 19.14
CA HIS A 4 -6.97 9.99 19.78
C HIS A 4 -5.95 10.95 20.42
N GLU A 5 -4.96 10.43 21.16
CA GLU A 5 -3.85 11.24 21.68
C GLU A 5 -3.03 11.85 20.53
N ASN A 6 -2.83 11.09 19.45
CA ASN A 6 -2.13 11.58 18.27
C ASN A 6 -2.92 12.72 17.58
N ILE A 7 -4.26 12.68 17.57
CA ILE A 7 -5.09 13.79 17.09
C ILE A 7 -4.90 15.03 17.96
N LYS A 8 -5.00 14.90 19.30
CA LYS A 8 -4.81 16.01 20.23
C LYS A 8 -3.45 16.69 20.05
N ASN A 9 -2.38 15.91 19.95
CA ASN A 9 -1.05 16.45 19.73
C ASN A 9 -0.96 17.18 18.39
N LYS A 10 -1.56 16.65 17.34
CA LYS A 10 -1.60 17.30 16.01
C LYS A 10 -2.46 18.55 15.98
N VAL A 11 -3.54 18.62 16.75
CA VAL A 11 -4.33 19.83 16.93
C VAL A 11 -3.47 20.91 17.58
N SER A 12 -2.78 20.58 18.67
CA SER A 12 -1.87 21.51 19.35
C SER A 12 -0.76 22.03 18.44
N ASP A 13 -0.15 21.13 17.63
CA ASP A 13 0.87 21.53 16.65
C ASP A 13 0.31 22.51 15.60
N ILE A 14 -0.92 22.28 15.13
CA ILE A 14 -1.57 23.12 14.14
C ILE A 14 -1.96 24.48 14.72
N GLU A 15 -2.48 24.49 15.93
CA GLU A 15 -2.81 25.72 16.65
C GLU A 15 -1.56 26.57 16.91
N ALA A 16 -0.44 25.96 17.29
CA ALA A 16 0.84 26.64 17.47
C ALA A 16 1.39 27.22 16.16
N MET A 17 1.12 26.60 15.01
CA MET A 17 1.51 27.08 13.69
C MET A 17 0.56 28.12 13.12
N SER A 18 -0.69 28.18 13.62
CA SER A 18 -1.77 29.00 13.06
C SER A 18 -1.83 30.38 13.70
N SER A 19 -0.83 31.20 13.50
CA SER A 19 -1.09 32.63 13.54
C SER A 19 -2.07 33.01 12.42
N SER A 20 -2.85 34.01 12.61
CA SER A 20 -3.80 34.76 11.76
C SER A 20 -4.25 34.25 10.37
N TYR A 21 -3.49 33.43 9.69
CA TYR A 21 -3.79 32.93 8.34
C TYR A 21 -4.85 31.80 8.31
N TRP A 22 -5.02 31.05 9.40
CA TRP A 22 -5.80 29.80 9.42
C TRP A 22 -7.07 29.90 10.28
N ASN A 23 -7.51 31.08 10.61
CA ASN A 23 -8.67 31.31 11.50
C ASN A 23 -9.99 30.65 11.05
N SER A 24 -10.07 30.21 9.81
CA SER A 24 -11.25 29.54 9.23
C SER A 24 -11.12 28.00 9.15
N ILE A 25 -9.95 27.43 9.47
CA ILE A 25 -9.73 25.99 9.34
C ILE A 25 -9.82 25.34 10.74
N ASN A 26 -10.71 24.34 10.85
CA ASN A 26 -10.81 23.53 12.06
C ASN A 26 -9.52 22.69 12.24
N PRO A 27 -8.70 22.93 13.29
CA PRO A 27 -7.44 22.22 13.51
C PRO A 27 -7.62 20.72 13.66
N GLU A 28 -8.73 20.28 14.27
CA GLU A 28 -9.04 18.86 14.45
C GLU A 28 -9.29 18.18 13.09
N TYR A 29 -10.02 18.84 12.19
CA TYR A 29 -10.21 18.33 10.84
C TYR A 29 -8.88 18.12 10.10
N VAL A 30 -7.98 19.10 10.18
CA VAL A 30 -6.64 18.97 9.55
C VAL A 30 -5.82 17.86 10.20
N ALA A 31 -5.90 17.70 11.53
CA ALA A 31 -5.22 16.62 12.22
C ALA A 31 -5.74 15.24 11.79
N ARG A 32 -7.06 15.09 11.67
CA ARG A 32 -7.70 13.87 11.14
C ARG A 32 -7.24 13.57 9.71
N MET A 33 -7.21 14.57 8.84
CA MET A 33 -6.73 14.42 7.46
C MET A 33 -5.24 14.00 7.39
N ARG A 34 -4.38 14.54 8.27
CA ARG A 34 -2.97 14.14 8.36
C ARG A 34 -2.81 12.68 8.80
N ILE A 35 -3.65 12.21 9.70
CA ILE A 35 -3.63 10.80 10.14
C ILE A 35 -4.11 9.87 9.04
N GLN A 36 -5.17 10.24 8.32
CA GLN A 36 -5.67 9.49 7.17
C GLN A 36 -4.62 9.38 6.05
N ASN A 37 -3.83 10.44 5.84
CA ASN A 37 -2.77 10.52 4.83
C ASN A 37 -1.37 10.31 5.44
N ARG A 38 -1.22 9.31 6.31
CA ARG A 38 0.04 9.04 7.04
C ARG A 38 1.24 8.72 6.16
N PHE A 39 1.02 8.16 4.97
CA PHE A 39 2.07 7.91 3.99
C PHE A 39 2.15 9.10 3.04
N LYS A 40 3.29 9.77 3.01
CA LYS A 40 3.51 10.95 2.16
C LYS A 40 4.08 10.59 0.80
N THR A 41 4.91 9.55 0.76
CA THR A 41 5.64 9.12 -0.43
C THR A 41 5.57 7.60 -0.59
N GLY A 42 5.89 7.11 -1.80
CA GLY A 42 6.07 5.67 -2.03
C GLY A 42 7.18 5.08 -1.16
N LEU A 43 8.24 5.85 -0.91
CA LEU A 43 9.32 5.39 -0.03
C LEU A 43 8.87 5.20 1.43
N ASP A 44 7.92 6.01 1.93
CA ASP A 44 7.32 5.78 3.26
C ASP A 44 6.56 4.46 3.29
N ILE A 45 5.86 4.14 2.20
CA ILE A 45 5.14 2.87 2.02
C ILE A 45 6.13 1.71 1.94
N ALA A 46 7.17 1.81 1.12
CA ALA A 46 8.19 0.79 0.98
C ALA A 46 8.84 0.45 2.33
N LYS A 47 9.25 1.46 3.10
CA LYS A 47 9.82 1.29 4.44
C LYS A 47 8.85 0.62 5.42
N TYR A 48 7.59 1.04 5.42
CA TYR A 48 6.56 0.46 6.27
C TYR A 48 6.30 -1.00 5.93
N THR A 49 6.09 -1.31 4.65
CA THR A 49 5.78 -2.66 4.19
C THR A 49 6.98 -3.61 4.27
N ALA A 50 8.21 -3.11 4.07
CA ALA A 50 9.42 -3.87 4.31
C ALA A 50 9.58 -4.26 5.80
N SER A 51 9.18 -3.38 6.72
CA SER A 51 9.20 -3.71 8.15
C SER A 51 8.19 -4.81 8.51
N ILE A 52 7.03 -4.83 7.84
CA ILE A 52 6.04 -5.91 7.97
C ILE A 52 6.63 -7.21 7.45
N MET A 53 7.21 -7.19 6.24
CA MET A 53 7.82 -8.37 5.63
C MET A 53 8.91 -8.97 6.52
N ARG A 54 9.80 -8.13 7.06
CA ARG A 54 10.86 -8.58 7.99
C ARG A 54 10.26 -9.30 9.20
N LYS A 55 9.27 -8.68 9.83
CA LYS A 55 8.59 -9.28 10.97
C LYS A 55 7.92 -10.61 10.62
N ASP A 56 7.24 -10.67 9.48
CA ASP A 56 6.55 -11.88 9.03
C ASP A 56 7.54 -13.01 8.70
N MET A 57 8.72 -12.69 8.17
CA MET A 57 9.81 -13.65 7.95
C MET A 57 10.34 -14.19 9.28
N ASP A 58 10.63 -13.32 10.24
CA ASP A 58 11.12 -13.73 11.55
C ASP A 58 10.08 -14.62 12.27
N GLU A 59 8.78 -14.31 12.14
CA GLU A 59 7.70 -15.14 12.69
C GLU A 59 7.59 -16.50 12.00
N TYR A 60 7.79 -16.56 10.67
CA TYR A 60 7.78 -17.80 9.91
C TYR A 60 8.98 -18.69 10.26
N ASP A 61 10.17 -18.10 10.41
CA ASP A 61 11.38 -18.81 10.80
C ASP A 61 11.23 -19.45 12.20
N ALA A 62 10.50 -18.77 13.10
CA ALA A 62 10.20 -19.29 14.42
C ALA A 62 9.07 -20.34 14.42
N ASP A 63 8.11 -20.24 13.51
CA ASP A 63 6.93 -21.10 13.42
C ASP A 63 6.37 -21.10 11.98
N THR A 64 6.66 -22.15 11.23
CA THR A 64 6.27 -22.28 9.82
C THR A 64 4.76 -22.31 9.57
N SER A 65 3.93 -22.48 10.61
CA SER A 65 2.47 -22.34 10.48
C SER A 65 2.04 -20.88 10.27
N LYS A 66 2.92 -19.91 10.52
CA LYS A 66 2.67 -18.46 10.37
C LYS A 66 3.06 -17.93 9.01
N TYR A 67 2.72 -18.67 7.97
CA TYR A 67 3.01 -18.27 6.58
C TYR A 67 2.19 -17.05 6.11
N THR A 68 2.72 -16.37 5.12
CA THR A 68 2.02 -15.30 4.39
C THR A 68 1.34 -15.87 3.14
N GLN A 69 0.39 -15.10 2.59
CA GLN A 69 -0.25 -15.41 1.32
C GLN A 69 -0.08 -14.25 0.35
N SER A 70 0.43 -14.49 -0.84
CA SER A 70 0.43 -13.51 -1.90
C SER A 70 -0.81 -13.68 -2.79
N LEU A 71 -1.38 -12.54 -3.18
CA LEU A 71 -2.57 -12.43 -4.00
C LEU A 71 -2.18 -11.75 -5.30
N GLY A 72 -2.42 -12.38 -6.44
CA GLY A 72 -2.22 -11.74 -7.73
C GLY A 72 -3.05 -10.45 -7.84
N CYS A 73 -2.45 -9.40 -8.36
CA CYS A 73 -3.08 -8.09 -8.50
C CYS A 73 -2.90 -7.56 -9.92
N TRP A 74 -4.02 -7.26 -10.59
CA TRP A 74 -4.03 -6.75 -11.96
C TRP A 74 -3.83 -5.24 -12.03
N HIS A 75 -4.54 -4.50 -11.18
CA HIS A 75 -4.44 -3.05 -11.06
C HIS A 75 -5.04 -2.58 -9.72
N GLY A 76 -4.92 -1.30 -9.42
CA GLY A 76 -5.25 -0.75 -8.11
C GLY A 76 -6.67 -1.00 -7.65
N PHE A 77 -7.66 -0.83 -8.52
CA PHE A 77 -9.06 -1.07 -8.17
C PHE A 77 -9.33 -2.53 -7.78
N ILE A 78 -8.83 -3.50 -8.56
CA ILE A 78 -9.00 -4.92 -8.25
C ILE A 78 -8.26 -5.30 -6.97
N GLY A 79 -7.04 -4.80 -6.76
CA GLY A 79 -6.29 -4.99 -5.52
C GLY A 79 -7.04 -4.47 -4.31
N GLN A 80 -7.60 -3.26 -4.40
CA GLN A 80 -8.45 -2.68 -3.37
C GLN A 80 -9.66 -3.57 -3.06
N GLN A 81 -10.40 -4.03 -4.07
CA GLN A 81 -11.59 -4.86 -3.88
C GLN A 81 -11.25 -6.21 -3.25
N LYS A 82 -10.15 -6.84 -3.65
CA LYS A 82 -9.67 -8.09 -3.03
C LYS A 82 -9.40 -7.89 -1.54
N LEU A 83 -8.65 -6.85 -1.16
CA LEU A 83 -8.29 -6.61 0.24
C LEU A 83 -9.50 -6.21 1.08
N ILE A 84 -10.41 -5.40 0.55
CA ILE A 84 -11.68 -5.07 1.24
C ILE A 84 -12.49 -6.34 1.50
N SER A 85 -12.61 -7.21 0.51
CA SER A 85 -13.34 -8.48 0.65
C SER A 85 -12.71 -9.40 1.69
N ILE A 86 -11.38 -9.52 1.68
CA ILE A 86 -10.62 -10.30 2.66
C ILE A 86 -10.85 -9.74 4.07
N LYS A 87 -10.68 -8.43 4.25
CA LYS A 87 -10.86 -7.76 5.53
C LYS A 87 -12.30 -7.92 6.06
N LYS A 88 -13.29 -7.80 5.18
CA LYS A 88 -14.69 -8.01 5.52
C LYS A 88 -14.96 -9.44 6.01
N HIS A 89 -14.35 -10.43 5.37
CA HIS A 89 -14.57 -11.85 5.70
C HIS A 89 -13.76 -12.29 6.93
N PHE A 90 -12.47 -11.98 6.97
CA PHE A 90 -11.54 -12.41 8.04
C PHE A 90 -11.30 -11.36 9.13
N LYS A 91 -11.88 -10.18 9.02
CA LYS A 91 -11.68 -9.03 9.92
C LYS A 91 -10.26 -8.45 9.90
N THR A 92 -9.41 -8.94 9.02
CA THR A 92 -8.00 -8.52 8.91
C THR A 92 -7.45 -8.74 7.51
N THR A 93 -6.46 -7.92 7.13
CA THR A 93 -5.60 -8.12 5.97
C THR A 93 -4.20 -8.62 6.36
N ASN A 94 -3.98 -8.90 7.64
CA ASN A 94 -2.68 -9.37 8.14
C ASN A 94 -2.20 -10.61 7.37
N LYS A 95 -0.89 -10.68 7.14
CA LYS A 95 -0.26 -11.78 6.37
C LYS A 95 -0.72 -11.90 4.90
N LYS A 96 -1.33 -10.85 4.34
CA LYS A 96 -1.73 -10.79 2.93
C LYS A 96 -0.81 -9.85 2.18
N TYR A 97 -0.20 -10.34 1.11
CA TYR A 97 0.69 -9.61 0.23
C TYR A 97 0.05 -9.49 -1.15
N LEU A 98 0.40 -8.47 -1.89
CA LEU A 98 0.05 -8.38 -3.30
C LEU A 98 1.28 -8.75 -4.14
N TYR A 99 1.06 -9.59 -5.14
CA TYR A 99 2.06 -9.91 -6.14
C TYR A 99 1.70 -9.24 -7.46
N LEU A 100 2.56 -8.34 -7.91
CA LEU A 100 2.43 -7.67 -9.19
C LEU A 100 3.29 -8.42 -10.20
N SER A 101 2.65 -9.33 -10.93
CA SER A 101 3.28 -10.22 -11.90
C SER A 101 3.63 -9.51 -13.21
N GLY A 102 4.78 -9.83 -13.78
CA GLY A 102 5.19 -9.38 -15.11
C GLY A 102 4.18 -9.76 -16.18
N TRP A 103 3.63 -10.97 -16.13
CA TRP A 103 2.55 -11.40 -17.03
C TRP A 103 1.32 -10.48 -16.96
N MET A 104 0.90 -10.10 -15.78
CA MET A 104 -0.22 -9.17 -15.59
C MET A 104 0.10 -7.77 -16.10
N ILE A 105 1.34 -7.32 -15.93
CA ILE A 105 1.80 -6.02 -16.45
C ILE A 105 1.76 -6.03 -17.97
N ALA A 106 2.30 -7.07 -18.59
CA ALA A 106 2.27 -7.24 -20.05
C ALA A 106 0.82 -7.22 -20.58
N ALA A 107 -0.11 -7.95 -19.93
CA ALA A 107 -1.51 -7.97 -20.33
C ALA A 107 -2.22 -6.61 -20.18
N LEU A 108 -1.82 -5.78 -19.23
CA LEU A 108 -2.47 -4.48 -18.95
C LEU A 108 -1.83 -3.31 -19.70
N ARG A 109 -0.56 -3.39 -20.03
CA ARG A 109 0.25 -2.23 -20.48
C ARG A 109 0.93 -2.47 -21.83
N SER A 110 0.81 -3.66 -22.42
CA SER A 110 1.34 -3.89 -23.76
C SER A 110 0.49 -3.18 -24.83
N GLU A 111 1.13 -2.47 -25.72
CA GLU A 111 0.47 -1.87 -26.88
C GLU A 111 0.07 -2.90 -27.94
N PHE A 112 0.58 -4.12 -27.83
CA PHE A 112 0.29 -5.23 -28.76
C PHE A 112 -0.95 -6.04 -28.36
N GLY A 113 -1.69 -5.61 -27.34
CA GLY A 113 -2.83 -6.32 -26.77
C GLY A 113 -2.43 -7.32 -25.69
N PRO A 114 -3.36 -8.15 -25.20
CA PRO A 114 -3.11 -9.10 -24.11
C PRO A 114 -2.26 -10.28 -24.61
N LEU A 115 -0.97 -10.04 -24.72
CA LEU A 115 0.00 -11.02 -25.19
C LEU A 115 0.58 -11.83 -24.02
N PRO A 116 1.23 -12.98 -24.33
CA PRO A 116 2.04 -13.69 -23.35
C PRO A 116 3.10 -12.79 -22.74
N ASP A 117 3.58 -13.20 -21.59
CA ASP A 117 4.63 -12.55 -20.80
C ASP A 117 5.97 -12.53 -21.56
N GLN A 118 6.18 -11.50 -22.35
CA GLN A 118 7.37 -11.29 -23.18
C GLN A 118 8.05 -9.97 -22.88
N SER A 119 7.75 -9.35 -21.73
CA SER A 119 8.27 -8.01 -21.37
C SER A 119 7.97 -6.91 -22.42
N MET A 120 6.94 -7.11 -23.25
CA MET A 120 6.56 -6.18 -24.34
C MET A 120 5.67 -5.05 -23.84
N HIS A 121 6.16 -4.32 -22.86
CA HIS A 121 5.52 -3.14 -22.29
C HIS A 121 6.56 -2.08 -21.97
N GLU A 122 6.11 -0.85 -21.77
CA GLU A 122 6.99 0.23 -21.35
C GLU A 122 7.52 -0.06 -19.93
N LYS A 123 8.85 0.02 -19.75
CA LYS A 123 9.55 -0.42 -18.53
C LYS A 123 9.04 0.29 -17.26
N THR A 124 8.73 1.57 -17.35
CA THR A 124 8.23 2.37 -16.23
C THR A 124 6.81 2.01 -15.80
N SER A 125 6.10 1.20 -16.60
CA SER A 125 4.74 0.74 -16.31
C SER A 125 4.63 0.01 -14.98
N VAL A 126 5.68 -0.72 -14.57
CA VAL A 126 5.70 -1.47 -13.31
C VAL A 126 5.57 -0.53 -12.12
N ALA A 127 6.43 0.48 -12.07
CA ALA A 127 6.39 1.50 -11.01
C ALA A 127 5.04 2.25 -11.01
N GLY A 128 4.52 2.61 -12.18
CA GLY A 128 3.22 3.26 -12.31
C GLY A 128 2.07 2.41 -11.77
N LEU A 129 2.08 1.10 -11.99
CA LEU A 129 1.07 0.18 -11.43
C LEU A 129 1.21 0.03 -9.91
N ILE A 130 2.42 0.03 -9.35
CA ILE A 130 2.64 0.02 -7.90
C ILE A 130 2.01 1.27 -7.28
N GLU A 131 2.27 2.44 -7.84
CA GLU A 131 1.69 3.71 -7.37
C GLU A 131 0.16 3.71 -7.46
N GLU A 132 -0.39 3.19 -8.56
CA GLU A 132 -1.84 3.06 -8.77
C GLU A 132 -2.46 2.19 -7.68
N ILE A 133 -1.90 1.00 -7.41
CA ILE A 133 -2.39 0.08 -6.38
C ILE A 133 -2.40 0.79 -5.03
N TYR A 134 -1.30 1.40 -4.62
CA TYR A 134 -1.22 2.09 -3.33
C TYR A 134 -2.14 3.30 -3.24
N THR A 135 -2.35 4.01 -4.34
CA THR A 135 -3.33 5.10 -4.38
C THR A 135 -4.72 4.60 -4.03
N PHE A 136 -5.17 3.50 -4.63
CA PHE A 136 -6.47 2.92 -4.32
C PHE A 136 -6.57 2.36 -2.89
N LEU A 137 -5.51 1.73 -2.37
CA LEU A 137 -5.50 1.23 -0.99
C LEU A 137 -5.56 2.36 0.03
N ARG A 138 -4.83 3.45 -0.20
CA ARG A 138 -4.90 4.66 0.63
C ARG A 138 -6.26 5.34 0.57
N GLN A 139 -6.91 5.35 -0.59
CA GLN A 139 -8.28 5.86 -0.72
C GLN A 139 -9.28 5.02 0.08
N ALA A 140 -9.10 3.69 0.12
CA ALA A 140 -9.92 2.82 0.96
C ALA A 140 -9.74 3.16 2.44
N ASP A 141 -8.50 3.32 2.90
CA ASP A 141 -8.21 3.75 4.28
C ASP A 141 -8.86 5.10 4.61
N ALA A 142 -8.71 6.08 3.74
CA ALA A 142 -9.26 7.42 3.94
C ALA A 142 -10.79 7.38 4.04
N ARG A 143 -11.45 6.57 3.21
CA ARG A 143 -12.91 6.40 3.22
C ARG A 143 -13.37 5.76 4.53
N GLU A 144 -12.81 4.62 4.91
CA GLU A 144 -13.22 3.90 6.12
C GLU A 144 -12.96 4.72 7.39
N LEU A 145 -11.79 5.36 7.50
CA LEU A 145 -11.49 6.25 8.62
C LEU A 145 -12.41 7.48 8.64
N GLY A 146 -12.69 8.07 7.47
CA GLY A 146 -13.63 9.18 7.36
C GLY A 146 -15.04 8.80 7.83
N ASP A 147 -15.49 7.59 7.49
CA ASP A 147 -16.78 7.06 7.96
C ASP A 147 -16.80 6.85 9.48
N LEU A 148 -15.70 6.33 10.04
CA LEU A 148 -15.57 6.17 11.50
C LEU A 148 -15.57 7.51 12.24
N TYR A 149 -14.86 8.51 11.74
CA TYR A 149 -14.88 9.85 12.34
C TYR A 149 -16.25 10.52 12.25
N ARG A 150 -16.97 10.39 11.13
CA ARG A 150 -18.36 10.87 11.02
C ARG A 150 -19.30 10.18 11.99
N LYS A 151 -19.14 8.88 12.18
CA LYS A 151 -19.90 8.13 13.19
C LYS A 151 -19.57 8.63 14.59
N LEU A 152 -18.30 8.87 14.89
CA LEU A 152 -17.86 9.37 16.19
C LEU A 152 -18.46 10.75 16.50
N ASP A 153 -18.48 11.65 15.52
CA ASP A 153 -19.04 13.01 15.68
C ASP A 153 -20.55 12.99 15.99
N ASN A 154 -21.28 11.98 15.48
CA ASN A 154 -22.72 11.84 15.64
C ASN A 154 -23.14 10.79 16.69
N ALA A 155 -22.17 10.19 17.40
CA ALA A 155 -22.43 9.09 18.33
C ALA A 155 -22.97 9.57 19.67
N SER A 156 -23.79 8.73 20.29
CA SER A 156 -24.15 8.87 21.71
C SER A 156 -22.91 8.68 22.59
N GLU A 157 -22.92 9.21 23.82
CA GLU A 157 -21.80 9.04 24.76
C GLU A 157 -21.47 7.55 25.02
N ILE A 158 -22.48 6.70 24.95
CA ILE A 158 -22.34 5.24 25.15
C ILE A 158 -21.55 4.61 23.99
N ASP A 159 -21.78 5.06 22.75
CA ASP A 159 -21.19 4.48 21.54
C ASP A 159 -19.80 5.04 21.23
N LYS A 160 -19.46 6.24 21.73
CA LYS A 160 -18.20 6.93 21.42
C LYS A 160 -16.97 6.08 21.74
N ALA A 161 -16.96 5.40 22.88
CA ALA A 161 -15.82 4.58 23.29
C ALA A 161 -15.60 3.40 22.34
N ALA A 162 -16.67 2.75 21.87
CA ALA A 162 -16.58 1.64 20.92
C ALA A 162 -16.08 2.10 19.55
N ILE A 163 -16.57 3.26 19.05
CA ILE A 163 -16.12 3.81 17.77
C ILE A 163 -14.68 4.30 17.87
N GLN A 164 -14.29 4.94 18.97
CA GLN A 164 -12.91 5.35 19.19
C GLN A 164 -11.96 4.15 19.18
N ASN A 165 -12.35 3.05 19.82
CA ASN A 165 -11.56 1.81 19.78
C ASN A 165 -11.41 1.26 18.35
N GLN A 166 -12.42 1.37 17.49
CA GLN A 166 -12.31 0.99 16.08
C GLN A 166 -11.32 1.89 15.32
N ILE A 167 -11.30 3.19 15.61
CA ILE A 167 -10.34 4.13 15.02
C ILE A 167 -8.92 3.82 15.49
N ASP A 168 -8.73 3.60 16.78
CA ASP A 168 -7.41 3.35 17.38
C ASP A 168 -6.80 2.03 16.88
N ASN A 169 -7.63 1.02 16.64
CA ASN A 169 -7.21 -0.29 16.15
C ASN A 169 -7.44 -0.46 14.63
N PHE A 170 -7.62 0.65 13.90
CA PHE A 170 -7.84 0.57 12.46
C PHE A 170 -6.64 -0.06 11.74
N GLU A 171 -6.90 -1.17 11.07
CA GLU A 171 -5.94 -1.84 10.21
C GLU A 171 -5.96 -1.23 8.81
N THR A 172 -4.81 -0.79 8.31
CA THR A 172 -4.68 -0.25 6.96
C THR A 172 -4.83 -1.33 5.89
N HIS A 173 -5.32 -0.94 4.71
CA HIS A 173 -5.27 -1.78 3.51
C HIS A 173 -3.90 -1.77 2.82
N VAL A 174 -2.99 -0.89 3.26
CA VAL A 174 -1.63 -0.85 2.73
C VAL A 174 -0.88 -2.08 3.22
N VAL A 175 -0.63 -3.00 2.29
CA VAL A 175 0.07 -4.28 2.49
C VAL A 175 1.32 -4.35 1.63
N PRO A 176 2.26 -5.26 1.92
CA PRO A 176 3.44 -5.44 1.08
C PRO A 176 3.08 -5.77 -0.37
N ILE A 177 3.78 -5.12 -1.33
CA ILE A 177 3.76 -5.49 -2.74
C ILE A 177 5.10 -6.10 -3.09
N ILE A 178 5.09 -7.32 -3.65
CA ILE A 178 6.21 -7.94 -4.33
C ILE A 178 6.04 -7.64 -5.81
N ALA A 179 6.99 -6.94 -6.41
CA ALA A 179 6.93 -6.54 -7.82
C ALA A 179 7.87 -7.39 -8.67
N ASP A 180 7.38 -7.82 -9.82
CA ASP A 180 8.15 -8.55 -10.81
C ASP A 180 8.93 -7.56 -11.68
N ILE A 181 10.23 -7.77 -11.79
CA ILE A 181 11.14 -7.01 -12.66
C ILE A 181 11.58 -7.81 -13.87
N ASP A 182 10.88 -8.91 -14.17
CA ASP A 182 11.28 -9.84 -15.23
C ASP A 182 12.77 -10.23 -15.11
N ALA A 183 13.51 -10.17 -16.20
CA ALA A 183 14.96 -10.41 -16.22
C ALA A 183 15.80 -9.11 -16.05
N GLY A 184 15.22 -8.03 -15.51
CA GLY A 184 15.90 -6.77 -15.21
C GLY A 184 15.82 -5.69 -16.30
N PHE A 185 15.17 -5.96 -17.45
CA PHE A 185 14.95 -5.02 -18.55
C PHE A 185 16.22 -4.45 -19.22
N GLY A 186 17.32 -5.17 -19.19
CA GLY A 186 18.58 -4.78 -19.81
C GLY A 186 19.79 -5.20 -19.00
N ASN A 187 20.84 -4.36 -19.01
CA ASN A 187 22.06 -4.60 -18.25
C ASN A 187 21.89 -4.24 -16.76
N GLU A 188 22.95 -4.42 -15.98
CA GLU A 188 22.96 -4.14 -14.53
C GLU A 188 22.56 -2.71 -14.18
N GLU A 189 22.94 -1.72 -14.97
CA GLU A 189 22.56 -0.32 -14.77
C GLU A 189 21.05 -0.12 -14.97
N ALA A 190 20.47 -0.73 -15.99
CA ALA A 190 19.03 -0.69 -16.24
C ALA A 190 18.27 -1.36 -15.09
N THR A 191 18.73 -2.52 -14.64
CA THR A 191 18.15 -3.25 -13.50
C THR A 191 18.20 -2.42 -12.23
N TYR A 192 19.34 -1.77 -11.93
CA TYR A 192 19.47 -0.87 -10.79
C TYR A 192 18.46 0.28 -10.84
N LEU A 193 18.35 0.97 -11.98
CA LEU A 193 17.44 2.10 -12.15
C LEU A 193 15.97 1.68 -12.00
N MET A 194 15.62 0.54 -12.55
CA MET A 194 14.27 0.00 -12.42
C MET A 194 13.95 -0.41 -10.98
N ALA A 195 14.84 -1.12 -10.32
CA ALA A 195 14.68 -1.51 -8.91
C ALA A 195 14.52 -0.26 -8.02
N LYS A 196 15.36 0.76 -8.23
CA LYS A 196 15.25 2.04 -7.52
C LYS A 196 13.86 2.67 -7.72
N GLN A 197 13.37 2.75 -8.95
CA GLN A 197 12.08 3.35 -9.26
C GLN A 197 10.92 2.57 -8.63
N MET A 198 10.96 1.24 -8.64
CA MET A 198 9.94 0.40 -7.99
C MET A 198 9.90 0.60 -6.47
N ILE A 199 11.06 0.71 -5.83
CA ILE A 199 11.16 1.00 -4.39
C ILE A 199 10.60 2.40 -4.09
N GLU A 200 10.93 3.40 -4.91
CA GLU A 200 10.40 4.76 -4.78
C GLU A 200 8.89 4.82 -4.99
N ALA A 201 8.35 3.94 -5.83
CA ALA A 201 6.90 3.76 -6.01
C ALA A 201 6.21 3.05 -4.81
N GLY A 202 6.97 2.33 -4.00
CA GLY A 202 6.47 1.71 -2.77
C GLY A 202 6.66 0.19 -2.65
N ALA A 203 7.25 -0.49 -3.62
CA ALA A 203 7.51 -1.92 -3.52
C ALA A 203 8.40 -2.26 -2.33
N CYS A 204 8.06 -3.31 -1.58
CA CYS A 204 8.87 -3.79 -0.46
C CYS A 204 9.83 -4.91 -0.85
N ALA A 205 9.55 -5.59 -1.95
CA ALA A 205 10.37 -6.64 -2.51
C ALA A 205 10.26 -6.66 -4.03
N ILE A 206 11.28 -7.17 -4.67
CA ILE A 206 11.39 -7.29 -6.13
C ILE A 206 11.79 -8.73 -6.43
N GLN A 207 11.07 -9.34 -7.37
CA GLN A 207 11.44 -10.64 -7.92
C GLN A 207 12.13 -10.43 -9.26
N ILE A 208 13.29 -11.04 -9.44
CA ILE A 208 14.03 -11.05 -10.69
C ILE A 208 14.18 -12.50 -11.18
N GLU A 209 14.05 -12.68 -12.48
CA GLU A 209 14.24 -13.98 -13.13
C GLU A 209 15.67 -14.16 -13.63
N ASN A 210 16.16 -15.38 -13.55
CA ASN A 210 17.48 -15.75 -14.09
C ASN A 210 17.37 -16.11 -15.59
N GLN A 211 16.99 -15.13 -16.40
CA GLN A 211 16.87 -15.24 -17.85
C GLN A 211 17.66 -14.14 -18.55
N VAL A 212 17.99 -14.33 -19.80
CA VAL A 212 18.52 -13.28 -20.67
C VAL A 212 17.37 -12.39 -21.12
N SER A 213 17.43 -11.10 -20.87
CA SER A 213 16.32 -10.16 -21.11
C SER A 213 15.77 -10.20 -22.54
N ASP A 214 16.65 -10.31 -23.53
CA ASP A 214 16.28 -10.29 -24.95
C ASP A 214 15.77 -11.66 -25.45
N GLU A 215 15.94 -12.71 -24.64
CA GLU A 215 15.57 -14.09 -24.96
C GLU A 215 14.54 -14.65 -24.00
N LYS A 216 13.88 -13.78 -23.23
CA LYS A 216 12.88 -14.20 -22.26
C LYS A 216 11.77 -14.98 -22.91
N GLN A 217 11.42 -16.11 -22.30
CA GLN A 217 10.28 -16.93 -22.70
C GLN A 217 9.31 -17.10 -21.54
N CYS A 218 8.02 -16.87 -21.82
CA CYS A 218 6.96 -17.12 -20.86
C CYS A 218 6.89 -18.60 -20.50
N GLY A 219 6.76 -18.91 -19.22
CA GLY A 219 6.63 -20.28 -18.73
C GLY A 219 7.95 -21.04 -18.60
N HIS A 220 9.06 -20.38 -18.88
CA HIS A 220 10.45 -20.84 -18.61
C HIS A 220 10.89 -22.06 -19.42
#